data_12aca5f391b512054da58c31b87f12f5
#
_entry.id   12aca5f391b512054da58c31b87f12f5
#
_cell.length_a   1.000
_cell.length_b   1.000
_cell.length_c   1.000
_cell.angle_alpha   90.00
_cell.angle_beta   90.00
_cell.angle_gamma   90.00
#
_symmetry.space_group_name_H-M   'P 1'
#
loop_
_entity.id
_entity.type
_entity.pdbx_description
1 polymer ?
#
loop_
_entity_poly.entity_id
_entity_poly.type
_entity_poly.pdbx_seq_one_letter_code
_entity_poly.pdbx_strand_id
1 'polypeptide(L)'
;MRIAGRPIELIVDVDPEIPEVLMGDPLRLSQIFTNLINNATKFTESGSITLKIKQEQVLGNNVKLSFSVIDTGIGMTSEQLQHLFNAFTQADGSITRKYGGTGLGLVISKSLVELMGGELRVESEYGKGSKFFFTITLALASQVAVPKWKSVSTFKNKNVLLVDDCER
;
A
#
# COMPACT_ATOMS: atom_id res chain seq x y z
N MET A 1 -1.20 12.93 8.73
CA MET A 1 -0.10 13.65 8.01
C MET A 1 -0.66 14.16 6.69
N ARG A 2 -0.56 15.47 6.41
CA ARG A 2 -1.06 16.05 5.13
C ARG A 2 -0.01 15.89 4.05
N ILE A 3 -0.39 15.40 2.88
CA ILE A 3 0.53 15.17 1.76
C ILE A 3 0.63 16.43 0.90
N ALA A 4 1.84 17.00 0.81
CA ALA A 4 2.19 18.12 -0.09
C ALA A 4 1.22 19.32 -0.02
N GLY A 5 0.71 19.67 1.17
CA GLY A 5 -0.22 20.80 1.36
C GLY A 5 -1.65 20.54 0.86
N ARG A 6 -1.95 19.35 0.34
CA ARG A 6 -3.30 18.92 -0.05
C ARG A 6 -4.04 18.31 1.15
N PRO A 7 -5.38 18.40 1.21
CA PRO A 7 -6.19 17.79 2.27
C PRO A 7 -6.33 16.27 2.02
N ILE A 8 -5.19 15.56 2.08
CA ILE A 8 -5.13 14.11 1.93
C ILE A 8 -4.60 13.52 3.23
N GLU A 9 -5.38 12.64 3.84
CA GLU A 9 -4.99 11.85 4.99
C GLU A 9 -4.24 10.60 4.56
N LEU A 10 -3.07 10.33 5.15
CA LEU A 10 -2.34 9.08 4.97
C LEU A 10 -2.58 8.17 6.18
N ILE A 11 -3.21 7.03 5.94
CA ILE A 11 -3.53 6.02 6.95
C ILE A 11 -2.65 4.79 6.73
N VAL A 12 -2.05 4.28 7.81
CA VAL A 12 -1.30 3.01 7.79
C VAL A 12 -1.99 2.06 8.76
N ASP A 13 -2.57 0.99 8.21
CA ASP A 13 -3.31 -0.05 8.94
C ASP A 13 -2.54 -1.37 8.82
N VAL A 14 -1.84 -1.75 9.89
CA VAL A 14 -1.04 -2.98 9.94
C VAL A 14 -1.64 -3.92 10.98
N ASP A 15 -1.94 -5.14 10.55
CA ASP A 15 -2.46 -6.18 11.42
C ASP A 15 -1.44 -6.51 12.52
N PRO A 16 -1.81 -6.40 13.81
CA PRO A 16 -0.90 -6.65 14.94
C PRO A 16 -0.45 -8.12 15.07
N GLU A 17 -1.13 -9.05 14.39
CA GLU A 17 -0.76 -10.47 14.38
C GLU A 17 0.42 -10.77 13.45
N ILE A 18 0.85 -9.81 12.63
CA ILE A 18 1.99 -9.99 11.72
C ILE A 18 3.27 -10.13 12.54
N PRO A 19 4.08 -11.17 12.30
CA PRO A 19 5.36 -11.35 12.98
C PRO A 19 6.30 -10.15 12.75
N GLU A 20 6.99 -9.73 13.80
CA GLU A 20 7.87 -8.55 13.76
C GLU A 20 9.01 -8.66 12.75
N VAL A 21 9.47 -9.87 12.45
CA VAL A 21 10.59 -10.10 11.54
C VAL A 21 10.24 -11.17 10.52
N LEU A 22 10.34 -10.80 9.27
CA LEU A 22 10.08 -11.65 8.11
C LEU A 22 11.28 -11.62 7.16
N MET A 23 11.49 -12.74 6.47
CA MET A 23 12.50 -12.85 5.42
C MET A 23 11.88 -12.47 4.08
N GLY A 24 12.43 -11.44 3.43
CA GLY A 24 11.93 -10.96 2.15
C GLY A 24 12.88 -9.96 1.50
N ASP A 25 12.44 -9.36 0.40
CA ASP A 25 13.18 -8.32 -0.31
C ASP A 25 12.55 -6.94 -0.01
N PRO A 26 13.10 -6.20 0.98
CA PRO A 26 12.55 -4.92 1.39
C PRO A 26 12.68 -3.85 0.30
N LEU A 27 13.69 -3.97 -0.58
CA LEU A 27 13.90 -3.02 -1.66
C LEU A 27 12.77 -3.11 -2.69
N ARG A 28 12.42 -4.34 -3.11
CA ARG A 28 11.30 -4.57 -4.04
C ARG A 28 9.97 -4.14 -3.45
N LEU A 29 9.70 -4.50 -2.19
CA LEU A 29 8.49 -4.07 -1.50
C LEU A 29 8.40 -2.54 -1.41
N SER A 30 9.49 -1.87 -1.03
CA SER A 30 9.55 -0.41 -0.98
C SER A 30 9.29 0.23 -2.35
N GLN A 31 9.83 -0.35 -3.43
CA GLN A 31 9.59 0.13 -4.78
C GLN A 31 8.13 -0.03 -5.22
N ILE A 32 7.50 -1.18 -4.91
CA ILE A 32 6.08 -1.41 -5.18
C ILE A 32 5.23 -0.36 -4.45
N PHE A 33 5.43 -0.20 -3.12
CA PHE A 33 4.66 0.76 -2.33
C PHE A 33 4.86 2.19 -2.79
N THR A 34 6.10 2.59 -3.08
CA THR A 34 6.41 3.93 -3.60
C THR A 34 5.64 4.21 -4.89
N ASN A 35 5.61 3.25 -5.82
CA ASN A 35 4.86 3.41 -7.07
C ASN A 35 3.35 3.51 -6.82
N LEU A 36 2.78 2.63 -6.00
CA LEU A 36 1.35 2.61 -5.73
C LEU A 36 0.89 3.86 -4.96
N ILE A 37 1.63 4.27 -3.93
CA ILE A 37 1.32 5.47 -3.14
C ILE A 37 1.49 6.74 -3.97
N ASN A 38 2.52 6.83 -4.83
CA ASN A 38 2.67 7.96 -5.74
C ASN A 38 1.51 8.05 -6.72
N ASN A 39 1.02 6.93 -7.25
CA ASN A 39 -0.17 6.92 -8.09
C ASN A 39 -1.41 7.36 -7.31
N ALA A 40 -1.65 6.81 -6.12
CA ALA A 40 -2.75 7.23 -5.26
C ALA A 40 -2.70 8.74 -4.97
N THR A 41 -1.52 9.27 -4.59
CA THR A 41 -1.31 10.70 -4.34
C THR A 41 -1.55 11.57 -5.59
N LYS A 42 -1.20 11.06 -6.75
CA LYS A 42 -1.36 11.76 -8.02
C LYS A 42 -2.83 11.95 -8.38
N PHE A 43 -3.65 10.93 -8.15
CA PHE A 43 -5.04 10.88 -8.57
C PHE A 43 -6.05 11.18 -7.46
N THR A 44 -5.59 11.50 -6.25
CA THR A 44 -6.42 11.98 -5.14
C THR A 44 -6.17 13.47 -4.93
N GLU A 45 -7.20 14.29 -5.04
CA GLU A 45 -7.14 15.73 -4.76
C GLU A 45 -7.44 16.02 -3.28
N SER A 46 -8.38 15.28 -2.69
CA SER A 46 -8.79 15.34 -1.28
C SER A 46 -9.31 14.00 -0.80
N GLY A 47 -9.29 13.74 0.50
CA GLY A 47 -9.74 12.49 1.10
C GLY A 47 -8.62 11.70 1.73
N SER A 48 -8.52 10.39 1.47
CA SER A 48 -7.55 9.53 2.14
C SER A 48 -6.81 8.57 1.20
N ILE A 49 -5.61 8.19 1.63
CA ILE A 49 -4.82 7.08 1.06
C ILE A 49 -4.51 6.14 2.21
N THR A 50 -4.94 4.88 2.09
CA THR A 50 -4.74 3.86 3.11
C THR A 50 -3.78 2.80 2.61
N LEU A 51 -2.65 2.61 3.29
CA LEU A 51 -1.80 1.43 3.17
C LEU A 51 -2.27 0.41 4.21
N LYS A 52 -2.76 -0.74 3.74
CA LYS A 52 -3.24 -1.80 4.62
C LYS A 52 -2.44 -3.08 4.42
N ILE A 53 -2.01 -3.69 5.54
CA ILE A 53 -1.26 -4.95 5.56
C ILE A 53 -1.97 -5.90 6.50
N LYS A 54 -2.34 -7.09 6.00
CA LYS A 54 -3.05 -8.11 6.79
C LYS A 54 -2.37 -9.45 6.71
N GLN A 55 -2.40 -10.18 7.80
CA GLN A 55 -2.06 -11.60 7.84
C GLN A 55 -3.25 -12.42 7.34
N GLU A 56 -3.06 -13.13 6.22
CA GLU A 56 -4.09 -14.00 5.66
C GLU A 56 -4.01 -15.42 6.26
N GLN A 57 -2.80 -15.96 6.36
CA GLN A 57 -2.58 -17.32 6.81
C GLN A 57 -1.14 -17.56 7.26
N VAL A 58 -0.98 -18.38 8.30
CA VAL A 58 0.30 -18.96 8.70
C VAL A 58 0.45 -20.34 8.09
N LEU A 59 1.55 -20.60 7.38
CA LEU A 59 1.83 -21.82 6.62
C LEU A 59 3.15 -22.43 7.09
N GLY A 60 3.13 -23.11 8.26
CA GLY A 60 4.34 -23.65 8.87
C GLY A 60 5.35 -22.54 9.19
N ASN A 61 6.52 -22.53 8.52
CA ASN A 61 7.54 -21.49 8.70
C ASN A 61 7.38 -20.30 7.75
N ASN A 62 6.21 -20.15 7.14
CA ASN A 62 5.88 -19.04 6.24
C ASN A 62 4.60 -18.36 6.69
N VAL A 63 4.44 -17.11 6.29
CA VAL A 63 3.21 -16.33 6.48
C VAL A 63 2.79 -15.74 5.14
N LYS A 64 1.51 -15.90 4.82
CA LYS A 64 0.88 -15.25 3.67
C LYS A 64 0.31 -13.92 4.11
N LEU A 65 0.76 -12.85 3.48
CA LEU A 65 0.33 -11.48 3.75
C LEU A 65 -0.40 -10.90 2.56
N SER A 66 -1.46 -10.15 2.82
CA SER A 66 -2.09 -9.28 1.84
C SER A 66 -1.70 -7.82 2.09
N PHE A 67 -1.42 -7.15 1.00
CA PHE A 67 -1.05 -5.74 0.95
C PHE A 67 -2.05 -5.00 0.07
N SER A 68 -2.52 -3.85 0.49
CA SER A 68 -3.37 -3.01 -0.34
C SER A 68 -3.07 -1.53 -0.14
N VAL A 69 -3.13 -0.79 -1.24
CA VAL A 69 -3.13 0.68 -1.28
C VAL A 69 -4.50 1.10 -1.80
N ILE A 70 -5.23 1.82 -0.97
CA ILE A 70 -6.60 2.24 -1.23
C ILE A 70 -6.60 3.76 -1.27
N ASP A 71 -7.15 4.35 -2.32
CA ASP A 71 -7.34 5.79 -2.45
C ASP A 71 -8.81 6.15 -2.66
N THR A 72 -9.18 7.35 -2.26
CA THR A 72 -10.49 7.94 -2.49
C THR A 72 -10.46 8.95 -3.64
N GLY A 73 -9.58 8.74 -4.61
CA GLY A 73 -9.39 9.62 -5.76
C GLY A 73 -10.45 9.47 -6.85
N ILE A 74 -10.09 9.90 -8.05
CA ILE A 74 -11.03 9.91 -9.18
C ILE A 74 -11.50 8.53 -9.65
N GLY A 75 -10.81 7.45 -9.26
CA GLY A 75 -11.08 6.10 -9.75
C GLY A 75 -10.85 5.93 -11.25
N MET A 76 -11.32 4.80 -11.78
CA MET A 76 -11.12 4.41 -13.17
C MET A 76 -12.40 3.85 -13.79
N THR A 77 -12.58 4.09 -15.09
CA THR A 77 -13.63 3.45 -15.88
C THR A 77 -13.26 2.00 -16.22
N SER A 78 -14.23 1.19 -16.62
CA SER A 78 -14.00 -0.19 -17.05
C SER A 78 -13.04 -0.29 -18.24
N GLU A 79 -13.08 0.68 -19.15
CA GLU A 79 -12.18 0.76 -20.28
C GLU A 79 -10.73 1.03 -19.85
N GLN A 80 -10.52 1.97 -18.93
CA GLN A 80 -9.21 2.28 -18.37
C GLN A 80 -8.61 1.08 -17.61
N LEU A 81 -9.45 0.33 -16.86
CA LEU A 81 -9.04 -0.87 -16.16
C LEU A 81 -8.52 -1.97 -17.09
N GLN A 82 -9.14 -2.18 -18.27
CA GLN A 82 -8.71 -3.19 -19.24
C GLN A 82 -7.29 -2.94 -19.77
N HIS A 83 -6.85 -1.69 -19.82
CA HIS A 83 -5.57 -1.30 -20.39
C HIS A 83 -4.52 -0.90 -19.35
N LEU A 84 -4.86 -0.96 -18.05
CA LEU A 84 -4.07 -0.41 -16.96
C LEU A 84 -2.64 -0.97 -16.85
N PHE A 85 -2.46 -2.25 -17.12
CA PHE A 85 -1.17 -2.95 -17.04
C PHE A 85 -0.46 -3.08 -18.40
N ASN A 86 -0.96 -2.45 -19.45
CA ASN A 86 -0.28 -2.43 -20.74
C ASN A 86 0.87 -1.39 -20.68
N ALA A 87 2.06 -1.81 -21.11
CA ALA A 87 3.21 -0.91 -21.17
C ALA A 87 2.93 0.27 -22.12
N PHE A 88 3.32 1.46 -21.70
CA PHE A 88 3.15 2.71 -22.46
C PHE A 88 1.70 3.13 -22.73
N THR A 89 0.72 2.48 -22.12
CA THR A 89 -0.67 2.91 -22.21
C THR A 89 -0.92 3.95 -21.12
N GLN A 90 -1.09 5.20 -21.54
CA GLN A 90 -1.54 6.27 -20.64
C GLN A 90 -3.01 6.50 -20.92
N ALA A 91 -3.83 6.42 -19.87
CA ALA A 91 -5.25 6.73 -19.97
C ALA A 91 -5.40 8.20 -20.38
N ASP A 92 -5.78 8.46 -21.63
CA ASP A 92 -6.08 9.76 -22.26
C ASP A 92 -4.97 10.83 -22.31
N GLY A 93 -4.72 11.38 -23.51
CA GLY A 93 -3.81 12.51 -23.77
C GLY A 93 -4.15 13.82 -23.03
N SER A 94 -5.35 13.94 -22.42
CA SER A 94 -5.78 15.06 -21.60
C SER A 94 -5.27 14.98 -20.16
N ILE A 95 -5.19 13.77 -19.58
CA ILE A 95 -4.71 13.51 -18.22
C ILE A 95 -3.17 13.62 -18.17
N THR A 96 -2.50 13.30 -19.27
CA THR A 96 -1.03 13.36 -19.40
C THR A 96 -0.47 14.77 -19.21
N ARG A 97 -1.18 15.81 -19.67
CA ARG A 97 -0.74 17.21 -19.51
C ARG A 97 -0.81 17.69 -18.06
N LYS A 98 -1.74 17.15 -17.26
CA LYS A 98 -1.96 17.61 -15.88
C LYS A 98 -1.11 16.84 -14.86
N TYR A 99 -0.82 15.56 -15.11
CA TYR A 99 -0.26 14.69 -14.06
C TYR A 99 1.02 13.94 -14.43
N GLY A 100 1.53 13.96 -15.67
CA GLY A 100 2.81 13.40 -16.12
C GLY A 100 3.08 11.95 -15.66
N GLY A 101 4.04 11.27 -16.29
CA GLY A 101 4.51 9.96 -15.86
C GLY A 101 4.81 9.05 -17.06
N THR A 102 5.74 8.11 -16.89
CA THR A 102 6.18 7.22 -17.98
C THR A 102 5.20 6.08 -18.31
N GLY A 103 4.17 5.85 -17.45
CA GLY A 103 3.27 4.70 -17.57
C GLY A 103 3.93 3.34 -17.23
N LEU A 104 5.17 3.35 -16.77
CA LEU A 104 5.93 2.13 -16.48
C LEU A 104 5.79 1.67 -15.01
N GLY A 105 5.40 2.56 -14.09
CA GLY A 105 5.39 2.26 -12.67
C GLY A 105 4.51 1.05 -12.31
N LEU A 106 3.29 0.97 -12.84
CA LEU A 106 2.38 -0.16 -12.57
C LEU A 106 2.85 -1.46 -13.23
N VAL A 107 3.43 -1.39 -14.42
CA VAL A 107 4.00 -2.56 -15.10
C VAL A 107 5.17 -3.11 -14.31
N ILE A 108 6.06 -2.24 -13.81
CA ILE A 108 7.18 -2.62 -12.95
C ILE A 108 6.65 -3.22 -11.64
N SER A 109 5.67 -2.58 -10.99
CA SER A 109 5.09 -3.12 -9.76
C SER A 109 4.47 -4.49 -9.97
N LYS A 110 3.76 -4.72 -11.07
CA LYS A 110 3.20 -6.02 -11.44
C LYS A 110 4.30 -7.07 -11.58
N SER A 111 5.34 -6.78 -12.36
CA SER A 111 6.47 -7.71 -12.56
C SER A 111 7.21 -8.00 -11.24
N LEU A 112 7.39 -7.01 -10.36
CA LEU A 112 8.01 -7.23 -9.06
C LEU A 112 7.17 -8.13 -8.15
N VAL A 113 5.85 -7.92 -8.11
CA VAL A 113 4.92 -8.77 -7.35
C VAL A 113 4.93 -10.21 -7.90
N GLU A 114 4.94 -10.40 -9.22
CA GLU A 114 5.03 -11.71 -9.87
C GLU A 114 6.35 -12.41 -9.54
N LEU A 115 7.48 -11.69 -9.54
CA LEU A 115 8.79 -12.22 -9.12
C LEU A 115 8.81 -12.63 -7.63
N MET A 116 7.94 -12.04 -6.80
CA MET A 116 7.76 -12.42 -5.39
C MET A 116 6.69 -13.51 -5.20
N GLY A 117 6.20 -14.12 -6.27
CA GLY A 117 5.22 -15.20 -6.24
C GLY A 117 3.78 -14.75 -5.98
N GLY A 118 3.48 -13.47 -6.17
CA GLY A 118 2.15 -12.89 -6.03
C GLY A 118 1.50 -12.50 -7.34
N GLU A 119 0.36 -11.85 -7.24
CA GLU A 119 -0.38 -11.26 -8.37
C GLU A 119 -0.90 -9.89 -7.96
N LEU A 120 -0.54 -8.83 -8.70
CA LEU A 120 -1.07 -7.49 -8.48
C LEU A 120 -2.42 -7.35 -9.17
N ARG A 121 -3.44 -7.02 -8.38
CA ARG A 121 -4.82 -6.81 -8.81
C ARG A 121 -5.28 -5.39 -8.50
N VAL A 122 -6.36 -4.98 -9.15
CA VAL A 122 -6.98 -3.67 -8.96
C VAL A 122 -8.50 -3.79 -8.93
N GLU A 123 -9.11 -3.05 -8.04
CA GLU A 123 -10.54 -2.75 -7.97
C GLU A 123 -10.69 -1.24 -8.04
N SER A 124 -11.53 -0.72 -8.93
CA SER A 124 -11.73 0.72 -9.03
C SER A 124 -13.11 1.03 -9.62
N GLU A 125 -13.68 2.14 -9.17
CA GLU A 125 -14.93 2.71 -9.70
C GLU A 125 -14.74 4.19 -9.90
N TYR A 126 -15.09 4.68 -11.08
CA TYR A 126 -14.99 6.11 -11.40
C TYR A 126 -15.78 6.96 -10.42
N GLY A 127 -15.12 7.97 -9.85
CA GLY A 127 -15.68 8.86 -8.83
C GLY A 127 -15.61 8.33 -7.39
N LYS A 128 -15.13 7.08 -7.15
CA LYS A 128 -15.04 6.50 -5.80
C LYS A 128 -13.63 6.18 -5.33
N GLY A 129 -12.68 6.06 -6.27
CA GLY A 129 -11.29 5.74 -5.98
C GLY A 129 -10.86 4.39 -6.47
N SER A 130 -9.68 3.95 -6.01
CA SER A 130 -9.06 2.70 -6.45
C SER A 130 -8.46 1.94 -5.28
N LYS A 131 -8.39 0.61 -5.43
CA LYS A 131 -7.71 -0.30 -4.52
C LYS A 131 -6.79 -1.19 -5.34
N PHE A 132 -5.49 -1.01 -5.16
CA PHE A 132 -4.45 -1.92 -5.66
C PHE A 132 -4.08 -2.88 -4.56
N PHE A 133 -4.06 -4.19 -4.86
CA PHE A 133 -3.76 -5.19 -3.84
C PHE A 133 -3.05 -6.40 -4.41
N PHE A 134 -2.25 -7.05 -3.55
CA PHE A 134 -1.54 -8.29 -3.87
C PHE A 134 -1.31 -9.11 -2.60
N THR A 135 -1.03 -10.39 -2.79
CA THR A 135 -0.62 -11.30 -1.71
C THR A 135 0.72 -11.93 -2.04
N ILE A 136 1.58 -12.03 -1.03
CA ILE A 136 2.84 -12.77 -1.13
C ILE A 136 3.05 -13.63 0.12
N THR A 137 3.87 -14.65 -0.01
CA THR A 137 4.27 -15.52 1.11
C THR A 137 5.70 -15.21 1.48
N LEU A 138 5.93 -14.91 2.75
CA LEU A 138 7.24 -14.60 3.31
C LEU A 138 7.62 -15.65 4.36
N ALA A 139 8.91 -15.98 4.47
CA ALA A 139 9.38 -16.88 5.51
C ALA A 139 9.50 -16.14 6.84
N LEU A 140 9.21 -16.85 7.92
CA LEU A 140 9.51 -16.38 9.27
C LEU A 140 11.02 -16.36 9.47
N ALA A 141 11.56 -15.31 10.08
CA ALA A 141 12.96 -15.26 10.44
C ALA A 141 13.22 -16.24 11.60
N SER A 142 14.06 -17.24 11.37
CA SER A 142 14.53 -18.12 12.42
C SER A 142 15.49 -17.33 13.30
N GLN A 143 15.09 -17.02 14.54
CA GLN A 143 15.95 -16.46 15.60
C GLN A 143 16.69 -15.15 15.24
N VAL A 144 15.96 -14.09 14.99
CA VAL A 144 16.50 -12.74 15.24
C VAL A 144 16.11 -12.38 16.66
N ALA A 145 17.08 -12.10 17.53
CA ALA A 145 16.83 -11.48 18.82
C ALA A 145 16.34 -10.06 18.55
N VAL A 146 15.04 -9.91 18.27
CA VAL A 146 14.40 -8.60 18.16
C VAL A 146 14.42 -8.01 19.56
N PRO A 147 14.90 -6.78 19.76
CA PRO A 147 14.72 -6.10 21.03
C PRO A 147 13.23 -6.03 21.30
N LYS A 148 12.77 -6.82 22.27
CA LYS A 148 11.37 -6.76 22.71
C LYS A 148 11.12 -5.33 23.14
N TRP A 149 10.36 -4.59 22.34
CA TRP A 149 9.76 -3.35 22.79
C TRP A 149 9.05 -3.69 24.10
N LYS A 150 9.44 -2.99 25.17
CA LYS A 150 8.95 -3.28 26.51
C LYS A 150 7.44 -3.42 26.45
N SER A 151 6.93 -4.54 26.91
CA SER A 151 5.50 -4.86 26.88
C SER A 151 4.68 -3.69 27.45
N VAL A 152 3.42 -3.59 27.02
CA VAL A 152 2.45 -2.58 27.45
C VAL A 152 2.35 -2.43 28.99
N SER A 153 2.79 -3.46 29.75
CA SER A 153 2.94 -3.39 31.19
C SER A 153 3.79 -2.22 31.73
N THR A 154 4.71 -1.68 30.89
CA THR A 154 5.55 -0.53 31.25
C THR A 154 4.75 0.77 31.37
N PHE A 155 3.56 0.84 30.80
CA PHE A 155 2.68 2.00 30.83
C PHE A 155 1.59 1.91 31.92
N LYS A 156 1.60 0.85 32.75
CA LYS A 156 0.66 0.70 33.84
C LYS A 156 0.80 1.90 34.78
N ASN A 157 -0.30 2.59 35.07
CA ASN A 157 -0.35 3.82 35.90
C ASN A 157 0.36 5.03 35.29
N LYS A 158 0.49 5.14 33.95
CA LYS A 158 0.93 6.35 33.26
C LYS A 158 -0.25 7.05 32.60
N ASN A 159 -0.27 8.36 32.70
CA ASN A 159 -1.18 9.18 31.92
C ASN A 159 -0.61 9.28 30.50
N VAL A 160 -1.43 8.97 29.51
CA VAL A 160 -1.07 9.07 28.09
C VAL A 160 -1.90 10.20 27.49
N LEU A 161 -1.23 11.18 26.90
CA LEU A 161 -1.86 12.22 26.10
C LEU A 161 -1.83 11.75 24.65
N LEU A 162 -3.01 11.55 24.06
CA LEU A 162 -3.19 11.31 22.63
C LEU A 162 -3.54 12.65 21.99
N VAL A 163 -2.72 13.08 21.03
CA VAL A 163 -3.00 14.27 20.21
C VAL A 163 -3.21 13.80 18.80
N ASP A 164 -4.39 14.09 18.26
CA ASP A 164 -4.78 13.78 16.88
C ASP A 164 -5.19 15.10 16.21
N ASP A 165 -4.63 15.39 15.04
CA ASP A 165 -4.93 16.58 14.24
C ASP A 165 -5.94 16.27 13.11
N CYS A 166 -6.50 15.06 13.10
CA CYS A 166 -7.54 14.66 12.15
C CYS A 166 -8.92 15.10 12.65
N GLU A 167 -9.55 16.02 11.95
CA GLU A 167 -10.99 16.28 12.09
C GLU A 167 -11.76 15.09 11.48
N ARG A 168 -12.58 14.41 12.29
CA ARG A 168 -13.47 13.31 11.88
C ARG A 168 -14.78 13.86 11.35
#